data_23cd8f6ea6198e84ca39d5e7134a44ae
#
_entry.id   23cd8f6ea6198e84ca39d5e7134a44ae
#
_cell.length_a   1.000
_cell.length_b   1.000
_cell.length_c   1.000
_cell.angle_alpha   90.00
_cell.angle_beta   90.00
_cell.angle_gamma   90.00
#
_symmetry.space_group_name_H-M   'P 1'
#
loop_
_entity.id
_entity.type
_entity.pdbx_description
1 polymer ?
#
loop_
_entity_poly.entity_id
_entity_poly.type
_entity_poly.pdbx_seq_one_letter_code
_entity_poly.pdbx_strand_id
1 'polypeptide(L)'
;MTTRPERRTKADLLIAAAIAVTVVIVCAITWWTSAARATVVRPAQGPIPALPLAKVVPNPMRQLWTASSGATTAPQVLGAVVVTADGNGVDGRDPGTGKSLWSFSRDLPLCGVTGLYQFAVAVYPDSRGCGQVSTIDATTGRRGPTRTGYENPRVRLSTDGATVLAYGDTRLEQWRSDMVKTLSYGFIDARVKPAVPEQPVCRLISAAAGSSMTAVLESCPNHKDLRLTLLKPAKEEDQPDTKHVDVVGAALDSNAQVIAVSGTKAAVYVPTPHPVINIVDDKGLTVASTPLPSPAAGREQTAGTWNGGLFSWFTGDSVLMFDGDGLRYKYRVPATRPLGPATIMAGRLVVPVDGGYDLFDAQSSAGTGHIALNRSGTTGPVVPAVAGDMLVEQRGPLIVTLGR
;
A
#
# COMPACT_ATOMS: atom_id res chain seq x y z
N MET A 1 26.43 -17.23 62.50
CA MET A 1 27.65 -17.37 61.65
C MET A 1 27.70 -16.13 60.76
N THR A 2 28.58 -15.19 61.09
CA THR A 2 28.81 -14.00 60.24
C THR A 2 29.77 -14.39 59.14
N THR A 3 29.27 -14.43 57.89
CA THR A 3 30.11 -14.63 56.69
C THR A 3 31.12 -13.50 56.60
N ARG A 4 32.41 -13.84 56.58
CA ARG A 4 33.47 -12.84 56.34
C ARG A 4 33.30 -12.20 54.99
N PRO A 5 33.40 -10.85 54.84
CA PRO A 5 33.31 -10.20 53.53
C PRO A 5 34.46 -10.70 52.64
N GLU A 6 34.14 -11.10 51.40
CA GLU A 6 35.14 -11.49 50.42
C GLU A 6 36.19 -10.39 50.24
N ARG A 7 37.46 -10.71 50.40
CA ARG A 7 38.57 -9.79 50.13
C ARG A 7 38.79 -9.72 48.61
N ARG A 8 38.43 -8.64 48.00
CA ARG A 8 38.74 -8.37 46.60
C ARG A 8 40.25 -8.32 46.37
N THR A 9 40.77 -9.20 45.55
CA THR A 9 42.16 -9.20 45.13
C THR A 9 42.42 -8.19 44.00
N LYS A 10 43.69 -7.79 43.79
CA LYS A 10 44.06 -6.96 42.67
C LYS A 10 43.72 -7.63 41.32
N ALA A 11 43.82 -8.96 41.28
CA ALA A 11 43.43 -9.75 40.08
C ALA A 11 41.94 -9.64 39.79
N ASP A 12 41.07 -9.72 40.80
CA ASP A 12 39.62 -9.57 40.63
C ASP A 12 39.25 -8.18 40.07
N LEU A 13 39.93 -7.13 40.56
CA LEU A 13 39.72 -5.77 40.07
C LEU A 13 40.21 -5.61 38.61
N LEU A 14 41.33 -6.23 38.26
CA LEU A 14 41.81 -6.21 36.85
C LEU A 14 40.90 -6.96 35.91
N ILE A 15 40.37 -8.14 36.34
CA ILE A 15 39.41 -8.91 35.56
C ILE A 15 38.11 -8.12 35.40
N ALA A 16 37.61 -7.54 36.48
CA ALA A 16 36.40 -6.70 36.42
C ALA A 16 36.58 -5.48 35.49
N ALA A 17 37.74 -4.81 35.56
CA ALA A 17 38.08 -3.71 34.69
C ALA A 17 38.19 -4.15 33.21
N ALA A 18 38.81 -5.30 32.92
CA ALA A 18 38.90 -5.86 31.59
C ALA A 18 37.51 -6.18 31.01
N ILE A 19 36.65 -6.82 31.82
CA ILE A 19 35.26 -7.09 31.42
C ILE A 19 34.50 -5.79 31.12
N ALA A 20 34.61 -4.78 31.99
CA ALA A 20 33.95 -3.50 31.82
C ALA A 20 34.40 -2.80 30.54
N VAL A 21 35.71 -2.78 30.25
CA VAL A 21 36.27 -2.20 29.01
C VAL A 21 35.78 -2.99 27.80
N THR A 22 35.77 -4.31 27.85
CA THR A 22 35.25 -5.15 26.74
C THR A 22 33.78 -4.85 26.47
N VAL A 23 32.95 -4.76 27.51
CA VAL A 23 31.51 -4.39 27.37
C VAL A 23 31.36 -3.03 26.78
N VAL A 24 32.13 -2.03 27.23
CA VAL A 24 32.06 -0.68 26.64
C VAL A 24 32.47 -0.68 25.16
N ILE A 25 33.52 -1.39 24.79
CA ILE A 25 33.95 -1.53 23.39
C ILE A 25 32.86 -2.20 22.55
N VAL A 26 32.30 -3.33 23.02
CA VAL A 26 31.21 -4.00 22.29
C VAL A 26 29.98 -3.10 22.16
N CYS A 27 29.58 -2.41 23.22
CA CYS A 27 28.49 -1.43 23.17
C CYS A 27 28.79 -0.28 22.21
N ALA A 28 30.00 0.22 22.19
CA ALA A 28 30.41 1.29 21.25
C ALA A 28 30.37 0.81 19.78
N ILE A 29 30.88 -0.41 19.52
CA ILE A 29 30.84 -1.00 18.17
C ILE A 29 29.40 -1.24 17.74
N THR A 30 28.58 -1.87 18.59
CA THR A 30 27.17 -2.13 18.26
C THR A 30 26.38 -0.85 18.07
N TRP A 31 26.63 0.17 18.87
CA TRP A 31 26.04 1.49 18.67
C TRP A 31 26.50 2.10 17.35
N TRP A 32 27.79 2.06 17.05
CA TRP A 32 28.37 2.67 15.85
C TRP A 32 27.87 2.03 14.55
N THR A 33 27.64 0.71 14.58
CA THR A 33 27.13 -0.08 13.44
C THR A 33 25.62 -0.24 13.44
N SER A 34 24.89 0.33 14.42
CA SER A 34 23.45 0.13 14.54
C SER A 34 22.67 0.92 13.50
N ALA A 35 21.60 0.30 12.97
CA ALA A 35 20.62 0.97 12.11
C ALA A 35 19.93 2.17 12.80
N ALA A 36 19.93 2.21 14.15
CA ALA A 36 19.40 3.33 14.91
C ALA A 36 20.20 4.62 14.70
N ARG A 37 21.54 4.53 14.63
CA ARG A 37 22.40 5.67 14.35
C ARG A 37 22.27 6.20 12.92
N ALA A 38 22.07 5.29 11.98
CA ALA A 38 21.89 5.61 10.57
C ALA A 38 20.47 6.12 10.24
N THR A 39 19.56 6.13 11.23
CA THR A 39 18.19 6.63 11.07
C THR A 39 18.16 8.13 11.41
N VAL A 40 17.75 8.96 10.46
CA VAL A 40 17.57 10.40 10.64
C VAL A 40 16.09 10.72 10.71
N VAL A 41 15.67 11.36 11.78
CA VAL A 41 14.28 11.82 11.98
C VAL A 41 14.32 13.33 12.17
N ARG A 42 13.59 14.05 11.35
CA ARG A 42 13.38 15.50 11.46
C ARG A 42 11.89 15.76 11.60
N PRO A 43 11.37 15.83 12.83
CA PRO A 43 9.94 16.06 13.08
C PRO A 43 9.49 17.44 12.59
N ALA A 44 8.20 17.62 12.43
CA ALA A 44 7.60 18.93 12.19
C ALA A 44 7.92 19.90 13.33
N GLN A 45 8.20 21.17 12.99
CA GLN A 45 8.58 22.20 13.97
C GLN A 45 7.39 22.71 14.79
N GLY A 46 6.16 22.38 14.39
CA GLY A 46 4.92 22.77 15.06
C GLY A 46 3.71 22.01 14.54
N PRO A 47 2.52 22.34 15.04
CA PRO A 47 1.29 21.72 14.57
C PRO A 47 1.08 21.98 13.08
N ILE A 48 0.71 20.94 12.33
CA ILE A 48 0.35 21.07 10.92
C ILE A 48 -1.15 21.39 10.86
N PRO A 49 -1.54 22.55 10.30
CA PRO A 49 -2.95 22.94 10.26
C PRO A 49 -3.75 22.00 9.36
N ALA A 50 -5.00 21.72 9.73
CA ALA A 50 -5.90 20.94 8.90
C ALA A 50 -6.19 21.66 7.58
N LEU A 51 -6.30 20.89 6.48
CA LEU A 51 -6.67 21.44 5.19
C LEU A 51 -8.16 21.77 5.14
N PRO A 52 -8.53 22.88 4.52
CA PRO A 52 -9.96 23.19 4.27
C PRO A 52 -10.54 22.17 3.29
N LEU A 53 -11.76 21.74 3.54
CA LEU A 53 -12.48 20.89 2.58
C LEU A 53 -12.76 21.66 1.29
N ALA A 54 -12.56 20.98 0.16
CA ALA A 54 -12.88 21.55 -1.15
C ALA A 54 -14.36 21.85 -1.28
N LYS A 55 -14.71 23.09 -1.60
CA LYS A 55 -16.08 23.51 -1.93
C LYS A 55 -16.38 23.43 -3.42
N VAL A 56 -15.34 23.51 -4.24
CA VAL A 56 -15.39 23.44 -5.70
C VAL A 56 -14.12 22.75 -6.21
N VAL A 57 -14.20 22.17 -7.39
CA VAL A 57 -13.00 21.70 -8.09
C VAL A 57 -12.24 22.93 -8.64
N PRO A 58 -10.93 23.08 -8.43
CA PRO A 58 -10.17 24.23 -8.92
C PRO A 58 -10.29 24.41 -10.44
N ASN A 59 -10.65 25.61 -10.87
CA ASN A 59 -10.67 26.00 -12.29
C ASN A 59 -10.32 27.50 -12.40
N PRO A 60 -9.28 27.92 -13.14
CA PRO A 60 -8.31 27.05 -13.83
C PRO A 60 -7.47 26.22 -12.85
N MET A 61 -6.87 25.15 -13.36
CA MET A 61 -5.99 24.27 -12.61
C MET A 61 -4.57 24.38 -13.19
N ARG A 62 -3.59 24.49 -12.30
CA ARG A 62 -2.17 24.53 -12.67
C ARG A 62 -1.34 23.63 -11.75
N GLN A 63 -0.18 23.23 -12.22
CA GLN A 63 0.81 22.55 -11.39
C GLN A 63 1.39 23.54 -10.37
N LEU A 64 1.34 23.17 -9.10
CA LEU A 64 1.94 23.93 -8.00
C LEU A 64 3.38 23.49 -7.79
N TRP A 65 3.60 22.21 -7.64
CA TRP A 65 4.94 21.62 -7.46
C TRP A 65 4.95 20.15 -7.89
N THR A 66 6.17 19.60 -8.00
CA THR A 66 6.41 18.18 -8.24
C THR A 66 7.56 17.68 -7.38
N ALA A 67 7.53 16.39 -7.04
CA ALA A 67 8.61 15.71 -6.32
C ALA A 67 8.70 14.23 -6.73
N SER A 68 9.92 13.67 -6.63
CA SER A 68 10.13 12.24 -6.80
C SER A 68 9.45 11.44 -5.69
N SER A 69 8.82 10.33 -6.05
CA SER A 69 8.15 9.41 -5.14
C SER A 69 8.08 8.00 -5.76
N GLY A 70 9.23 7.46 -6.13
CA GLY A 70 9.33 6.17 -6.79
C GLY A 70 8.97 4.98 -5.90
N ALA A 71 8.92 5.18 -4.58
CA ALA A 71 8.53 4.14 -3.61
C ALA A 71 7.02 4.13 -3.28
N THR A 72 6.22 5.01 -3.93
CA THR A 72 4.75 4.99 -3.83
C THR A 72 4.12 4.61 -5.18
N THR A 73 2.98 3.92 -5.17
CA THR A 73 2.21 3.56 -6.37
C THR A 73 0.94 4.38 -6.54
N ALA A 74 0.55 5.13 -5.50
CA ALA A 74 -0.57 6.05 -5.48
C ALA A 74 -0.26 7.21 -4.52
N PRO A 75 -0.89 8.38 -4.67
CA PRO A 75 -0.68 9.50 -3.77
C PRO A 75 -1.05 9.12 -2.33
N GLN A 76 -0.15 9.40 -1.40
CA GLN A 76 -0.39 9.20 0.02
C GLN A 76 -0.72 10.55 0.66
N VAL A 77 -2.01 10.87 0.74
CA VAL A 77 -2.50 12.08 1.42
C VAL A 77 -2.96 11.69 2.81
N LEU A 78 -2.21 12.07 3.84
CA LEU A 78 -2.45 11.67 5.22
C LEU A 78 -2.72 12.91 6.07
N GLY A 79 -3.98 13.14 6.38
CA GLY A 79 -4.43 14.37 7.02
C GLY A 79 -4.14 15.59 6.14
N ALA A 80 -3.28 16.48 6.62
CA ALA A 80 -2.90 17.71 5.93
C ALA A 80 -1.56 17.62 5.17
N VAL A 81 -1.06 16.42 4.91
CA VAL A 81 0.28 16.20 4.38
C VAL A 81 0.23 15.32 3.13
N VAL A 82 0.99 15.68 2.12
CA VAL A 82 1.32 14.80 0.98
C VAL A 82 2.63 14.10 1.29
N VAL A 83 2.59 12.79 1.39
CA VAL A 83 3.79 11.98 1.64
C VAL A 83 4.45 11.63 0.31
N THR A 84 5.73 11.93 0.19
CA THR A 84 6.58 11.49 -0.92
C THR A 84 7.67 10.56 -0.40
N ALA A 85 8.07 9.59 -1.22
CA ALA A 85 9.03 8.58 -0.82
C ALA A 85 9.93 8.19 -2.00
N ASP A 86 11.22 8.43 -1.86
CA ASP A 86 12.20 8.14 -2.90
C ASP A 86 13.56 7.75 -2.31
N GLY A 87 14.31 6.90 -3.01
CA GLY A 87 15.59 6.42 -2.55
C GLY A 87 15.52 5.75 -1.18
N ASN A 88 15.97 6.43 -0.14
CA ASN A 88 15.99 5.94 1.25
C ASN A 88 15.14 6.79 2.21
N GLY A 89 14.45 7.81 1.69
CA GLY A 89 13.77 8.83 2.48
C GLY A 89 12.27 8.92 2.25
N VAL A 90 11.57 9.37 3.28
CA VAL A 90 10.15 9.69 3.30
C VAL A 90 10.00 11.12 3.79
N ASP A 91 9.31 11.96 3.02
CA ASP A 91 9.01 13.34 3.38
C ASP A 91 7.51 13.56 3.48
N GLY A 92 7.10 14.27 4.52
CA GLY A 92 5.77 14.86 4.58
C GLY A 92 5.82 16.30 4.10
N ARG A 93 5.09 16.59 3.03
CA ARG A 93 5.11 17.88 2.35
C ARG A 93 3.82 18.65 2.52
N ASP A 94 3.97 19.98 2.61
CA ASP A 94 2.84 20.90 2.51
C ASP A 94 2.21 20.79 1.11
N PRO A 95 0.90 20.53 1.01
CA PRO A 95 0.25 20.32 -0.28
C PRO A 95 0.29 21.54 -1.21
N GLY A 96 0.27 22.76 -0.68
CA GLY A 96 0.26 23.99 -1.47
C GLY A 96 1.64 24.38 -1.99
N THR A 97 2.67 24.16 -1.18
CA THR A 97 4.02 24.71 -1.46
C THR A 97 5.06 23.63 -1.81
N GLY A 98 4.79 22.35 -1.51
CA GLY A 98 5.74 21.26 -1.66
C GLY A 98 6.88 21.26 -0.63
N LYS A 99 6.89 22.23 0.31
CA LYS A 99 7.93 22.33 1.34
C LYS A 99 7.87 21.12 2.26
N SER A 100 9.01 20.50 2.53
CA SER A 100 9.11 19.42 3.52
C SER A 100 8.80 19.96 4.91
N LEU A 101 7.79 19.42 5.56
CA LEU A 101 7.37 19.72 6.93
C LEU A 101 8.10 18.83 7.93
N TRP A 102 8.35 17.60 7.52
CA TRP A 102 9.13 16.62 8.27
C TRP A 102 9.80 15.64 7.30
N SER A 103 10.85 14.97 7.75
CA SER A 103 11.52 13.92 6.99
C SER A 103 11.99 12.77 7.88
N PHE A 104 12.01 11.59 7.28
CA PHE A 104 12.51 10.36 7.86
C PHE A 104 13.37 9.65 6.83
N SER A 105 14.57 9.19 7.22
CA SER A 105 15.42 8.40 6.33
C SER A 105 16.21 7.35 7.08
N ARG A 106 16.57 6.28 6.39
CA ARG A 106 17.48 5.23 6.88
C ARG A 106 18.61 5.05 5.85
N ASP A 107 19.70 4.44 6.27
CA ASP A 107 20.79 4.06 5.35
C ASP A 107 20.47 2.74 4.63
N LEU A 108 19.26 2.65 4.06
CA LEU A 108 18.73 1.48 3.35
C LEU A 108 17.74 1.98 2.28
N PRO A 109 17.71 1.39 1.08
CA PRO A 109 16.72 1.77 0.07
C PRO A 109 15.31 1.38 0.53
N LEU A 110 14.32 2.15 0.12
CA LEU A 110 12.91 1.82 0.35
C LEU A 110 12.48 0.65 -0.53
N CYS A 111 11.78 -0.31 0.05
CA CYS A 111 11.02 -1.34 -0.67
C CYS A 111 9.66 -0.81 -1.14
N GLY A 112 9.08 0.13 -0.40
CA GLY A 112 7.81 0.75 -0.71
C GLY A 112 7.27 1.57 0.45
N VAL A 113 6.32 2.47 0.14
CA VAL A 113 5.60 3.28 1.14
C VAL A 113 4.13 3.30 0.82
N THR A 114 3.30 3.15 1.86
CA THR A 114 1.84 3.29 1.79
C THR A 114 1.32 4.06 3.00
N GLY A 115 0.05 4.46 2.98
CA GLY A 115 -0.59 5.15 4.10
C GLY A 115 -1.51 4.22 4.90
N LEU A 116 -1.60 4.44 6.21
CA LEU A 116 -2.54 3.76 7.09
C LEU A 116 -2.99 4.72 8.19
N TYR A 117 -4.24 5.13 8.18
CA TYR A 117 -4.75 6.21 9.04
C TYR A 117 -3.86 7.47 8.94
N GLN A 118 -3.26 7.90 10.06
CA GLN A 118 -2.32 9.03 10.08
C GLN A 118 -0.86 8.61 9.85
N PHE A 119 -0.56 7.35 9.62
CA PHE A 119 0.82 6.87 9.49
C PHE A 119 1.24 6.68 8.03
N ALA A 120 2.40 7.22 7.67
CA ALA A 120 3.17 6.72 6.54
C ALA A 120 3.89 5.45 6.96
N VAL A 121 3.64 4.35 6.25
CA VAL A 121 4.22 3.02 6.51
C VAL A 121 5.34 2.79 5.52
N ALA A 122 6.58 2.91 5.99
CA ALA A 122 7.79 2.75 5.18
C ALA A 122 8.41 1.37 5.41
N VAL A 123 8.64 0.64 4.34
CA VAL A 123 9.22 -0.71 4.35
C VAL A 123 10.63 -0.66 3.78
N TYR A 124 11.57 -1.24 4.51
CA TYR A 124 12.98 -1.32 4.18
C TYR A 124 13.46 -2.78 4.16
N PRO A 125 14.52 -3.09 3.41
CA PRO A 125 15.09 -4.43 3.39
C PRO A 125 16.00 -4.71 4.59
N ASP A 126 16.16 -5.98 4.90
CA ASP A 126 17.27 -6.52 5.66
C ASP A 126 17.81 -7.77 4.94
N SER A 127 18.64 -8.57 5.62
CA SER A 127 19.18 -9.82 5.05
C SER A 127 18.10 -10.88 4.73
N ARG A 128 16.86 -10.68 5.18
CA ARG A 128 15.74 -11.60 5.04
C ARG A 128 14.65 -11.08 4.10
N GLY A 129 14.89 -9.95 3.42
CA GLY A 129 13.96 -9.32 2.50
C GLY A 129 13.38 -7.99 3.03
N CYS A 130 12.26 -7.55 2.46
CA CYS A 130 11.60 -6.27 2.75
C CYS A 130 10.73 -6.34 4.02
N GLY A 131 11.32 -6.72 5.16
CA GLY A 131 10.62 -6.99 6.42
C GLY A 131 10.82 -5.94 7.53
N GLN A 132 11.59 -4.86 7.28
CA GLN A 132 11.83 -3.80 8.27
C GLN A 132 10.82 -2.68 8.09
N VAL A 133 9.78 -2.65 8.92
CA VAL A 133 8.70 -1.66 8.83
C VAL A 133 8.87 -0.57 9.87
N SER A 134 8.82 0.68 9.41
CA SER A 134 8.79 1.88 10.26
C SER A 134 7.55 2.69 9.90
N THR A 135 6.78 3.10 10.91
CA THR A 135 5.69 4.06 10.69
C THR A 135 6.11 5.44 11.13
N ILE A 136 5.63 6.45 10.41
CA ILE A 136 5.87 7.86 10.68
C ILE A 136 4.50 8.53 10.79
N ASP A 137 4.20 9.14 11.92
CA ASP A 137 3.00 9.92 12.11
C ASP A 137 3.05 11.15 11.20
N ALA A 138 2.11 11.24 10.25
CA ALA A 138 2.11 12.30 9.23
C ALA A 138 1.86 13.69 9.80
N THR A 139 1.23 13.79 10.98
CA THR A 139 0.93 15.09 11.62
C THR A 139 2.12 15.66 12.39
N THR A 140 3.05 14.80 12.80
CA THR A 140 4.17 15.20 13.66
C THR A 140 5.55 14.85 13.08
N GLY A 141 5.63 13.95 12.11
CA GLY A 141 6.90 13.41 11.61
C GLY A 141 7.63 12.50 12.62
N ARG A 142 7.00 12.12 13.72
CA ARG A 142 7.60 11.25 14.74
C ARG A 142 7.39 9.78 14.36
N ARG A 143 8.30 8.94 14.81
CA ARG A 143 8.17 7.50 14.65
C ARG A 143 6.98 6.97 15.46
N GLY A 144 6.19 6.13 14.83
CA GLY A 144 5.13 5.35 15.43
C GLY A 144 5.52 3.88 15.65
N PRO A 145 4.56 2.97 15.70
CA PRO A 145 4.79 1.53 15.80
C PRO A 145 5.73 1.01 14.71
N THR A 146 6.51 0.00 15.04
CA THR A 146 7.45 -0.64 14.11
C THR A 146 7.36 -2.15 14.20
N ARG A 147 7.76 -2.82 13.13
CA ARG A 147 7.91 -4.28 13.15
C ARG A 147 9.14 -4.73 12.37
N THR A 148 9.58 -5.92 12.67
CA THR A 148 10.58 -6.66 11.92
C THR A 148 10.02 -8.03 11.59
N GLY A 149 10.11 -8.45 10.35
CA GLY A 149 9.61 -9.73 9.87
C GLY A 149 10.48 -10.30 8.75
N TYR A 150 10.03 -11.42 8.21
CA TYR A 150 10.54 -11.99 6.96
C TYR A 150 9.63 -11.53 5.84
N GLU A 151 10.19 -11.18 4.69
CA GLU A 151 9.44 -10.89 3.49
C GLU A 151 10.25 -11.23 2.22
N ASN A 152 9.59 -11.21 1.08
CA ASN A 152 10.31 -11.31 -0.18
C ASN A 152 11.24 -10.11 -0.40
N PRO A 153 12.29 -10.23 -1.21
CA PRO A 153 13.19 -9.11 -1.54
C PRO A 153 12.51 -7.93 -2.23
N ARG A 154 11.36 -8.18 -2.83
CA ARG A 154 10.47 -7.16 -3.41
C ARG A 154 9.06 -7.41 -2.94
N VAL A 155 8.40 -6.37 -2.48
CA VAL A 155 7.01 -6.42 -1.99
C VAL A 155 6.17 -5.37 -2.71
N ARG A 156 4.89 -5.68 -2.85
CA ARG A 156 3.83 -4.75 -3.21
C ARG A 156 3.04 -4.44 -1.94
N LEU A 157 2.74 -3.16 -1.76
CA LEU A 157 1.98 -2.68 -0.62
C LEU A 157 0.61 -2.21 -1.08
N SER A 158 -0.42 -2.56 -0.33
CA SER A 158 -1.76 -2.02 -0.48
C SER A 158 -2.41 -1.80 0.87
N THR A 159 -3.47 -1.00 0.91
CA THR A 159 -4.23 -0.72 2.13
C THR A 159 -5.71 -0.61 1.82
N ASP A 160 -6.54 -1.02 2.76
CA ASP A 160 -7.99 -0.75 2.79
C ASP A 160 -8.31 0.45 3.70
N GLY A 161 -7.28 1.16 4.21
CA GLY A 161 -7.40 2.24 5.18
C GLY A 161 -7.35 1.78 6.64
N ALA A 162 -7.57 0.50 6.93
CA ALA A 162 -7.56 -0.09 8.28
C ALA A 162 -6.38 -1.04 8.51
N THR A 163 -5.93 -1.69 7.44
CA THR A 163 -4.80 -2.65 7.46
C THR A 163 -3.85 -2.39 6.29
N VAL A 164 -2.62 -2.84 6.44
CA VAL A 164 -1.63 -2.89 5.36
C VAL A 164 -1.43 -4.34 4.94
N LEU A 165 -1.50 -4.59 3.65
CA LEU A 165 -1.09 -5.82 3.01
C LEU A 165 0.27 -5.60 2.38
N ALA A 166 1.25 -6.44 2.73
CA ALA A 166 2.52 -6.59 2.03
C ALA A 166 2.57 -7.97 1.40
N TYR A 167 2.86 -8.05 0.11
CA TYR A 167 3.04 -9.34 -0.55
C TYR A 167 4.13 -9.30 -1.61
N GLY A 168 4.85 -10.38 -1.71
CA GLY A 168 5.82 -10.64 -2.77
C GLY A 168 5.43 -11.87 -3.59
N ASP A 169 6.40 -12.54 -4.20
CA ASP A 169 6.13 -13.68 -5.10
C ASP A 169 5.71 -14.95 -4.35
N THR A 170 6.13 -15.13 -3.09
CA THR A 170 5.90 -16.39 -2.35
C THR A 170 5.30 -16.20 -0.97
N ARG A 171 5.24 -14.96 -0.48
CA ARG A 171 4.81 -14.63 0.88
C ARG A 171 3.91 -13.41 0.90
N LEU A 172 3.02 -13.38 1.87
CA LEU A 172 2.09 -12.31 2.15
C LEU A 172 1.94 -12.14 3.65
N GLU A 173 1.92 -10.89 4.13
CA GLU A 173 1.54 -10.53 5.49
C GLU A 173 0.52 -9.40 5.50
N GLN A 174 -0.38 -9.41 6.48
CA GLN A 174 -1.30 -8.31 6.75
C GLN A 174 -1.08 -7.78 8.18
N TRP A 175 -1.06 -6.46 8.33
CA TRP A 175 -0.75 -5.78 9.60
C TRP A 175 -1.84 -4.76 9.96
N ARG A 176 -2.14 -4.65 11.24
CA ARG A 176 -2.98 -3.57 11.80
C ARG A 176 -2.18 -2.27 11.92
N SER A 177 -2.87 -1.20 12.36
CA SER A 177 -2.26 0.12 12.58
C SER A 177 -1.18 0.16 13.67
N ASP A 178 -1.18 -0.79 14.60
CA ASP A 178 -0.14 -0.99 15.61
C ASP A 178 1.01 -1.89 15.11
N MET A 179 1.02 -2.24 13.82
CA MET A 179 2.00 -3.12 13.15
C MET A 179 2.00 -4.56 13.66
N VAL A 180 0.96 -4.96 14.39
CA VAL A 180 0.76 -6.36 14.76
C VAL A 180 0.29 -7.14 13.53
N LYS A 181 0.96 -8.25 13.24
CA LYS A 181 0.59 -9.18 12.18
C LYS A 181 -0.74 -9.86 12.52
N THR A 182 -1.69 -9.81 11.61
CA THR A 182 -3.00 -10.44 11.75
C THR A 182 -3.18 -11.64 10.85
N LEU A 183 -2.38 -11.74 9.80
CA LEU A 183 -2.41 -12.83 8.85
C LEU A 183 -1.06 -12.97 8.15
N SER A 184 -0.61 -14.21 7.93
CA SER A 184 0.46 -14.54 7.01
C SER A 184 0.10 -15.78 6.19
N TYR A 185 0.59 -15.82 4.95
CA TYR A 185 0.30 -16.89 4.00
C TYR A 185 1.48 -17.11 3.04
N GLY A 186 1.57 -18.33 2.50
CA GLY A 186 2.63 -18.75 1.59
C GLY A 186 3.86 -19.27 2.34
N PHE A 187 5.06 -18.85 1.93
CA PHE A 187 6.28 -19.27 2.60
C PHE A 187 6.39 -18.65 3.99
N ILE A 188 6.52 -19.49 5.02
CA ILE A 188 6.62 -19.09 6.44
C ILE A 188 7.82 -19.76 7.06
N ASP A 189 8.85 -18.97 7.42
CA ASP A 189 10.12 -19.49 7.99
C ASP A 189 9.96 -20.11 9.38
N ALA A 190 9.16 -19.44 10.23
CA ALA A 190 8.92 -19.87 11.60
C ALA A 190 7.42 -19.94 11.85
N ARG A 191 6.87 -21.15 11.83
CA ARG A 191 5.45 -21.40 12.08
C ARG A 191 5.16 -21.43 13.57
N VAL A 192 4.00 -20.94 13.96
CA VAL A 192 3.50 -21.04 15.34
C VAL A 192 3.34 -22.51 15.74
N LYS A 193 2.90 -23.36 14.81
CA LYS A 193 2.77 -24.82 15.01
C LYS A 193 3.63 -25.57 13.98
N PRO A 194 4.85 -25.97 14.35
CA PRO A 194 5.78 -26.66 13.44
C PRO A 194 5.26 -27.97 12.85
N ALA A 195 4.33 -28.64 13.53
CA ALA A 195 3.75 -29.91 13.09
C ALA A 195 2.74 -29.79 11.94
N VAL A 196 2.36 -28.57 11.53
CA VAL A 196 1.49 -28.38 10.37
C VAL A 196 2.31 -28.68 9.10
N PRO A 197 1.84 -29.57 8.20
CA PRO A 197 2.53 -29.89 6.96
C PRO A 197 2.81 -28.63 6.14
N GLU A 198 4.00 -28.57 5.54
CA GLU A 198 4.35 -27.48 4.62
C GLU A 198 3.43 -27.57 3.40
N GLN A 199 2.71 -26.48 3.13
CA GLN A 199 1.90 -26.37 1.92
C GLN A 199 2.82 -26.12 0.72
N PRO A 200 2.50 -26.66 -0.47
CA PRO A 200 3.22 -26.28 -1.68
C PRO A 200 3.19 -24.77 -1.85
N VAL A 201 4.36 -24.17 -2.00
CA VAL A 201 4.43 -22.72 -2.19
C VAL A 201 4.01 -22.37 -3.61
N CYS A 202 2.86 -21.75 -3.74
CA CYS A 202 2.38 -21.18 -4.98
C CYS A 202 3.04 -19.81 -5.21
N ARG A 203 3.17 -19.40 -6.45
CA ARG A 203 3.60 -18.04 -6.79
C ARG A 203 2.41 -17.10 -6.68
N LEU A 204 2.51 -16.10 -5.83
CA LEU A 204 1.48 -15.08 -5.66
C LEU A 204 1.54 -14.09 -6.82
N ILE A 205 0.42 -13.88 -7.50
CA ILE A 205 0.34 -13.09 -8.72
C ILE A 205 -0.26 -11.71 -8.45
N SER A 206 -1.35 -11.68 -7.68
CA SER A 206 -2.07 -10.47 -7.33
C SER A 206 -2.79 -10.69 -6.01
N ALA A 207 -2.82 -9.68 -5.15
CA ALA A 207 -3.53 -9.74 -3.88
C ALA A 207 -4.15 -8.39 -3.53
N ALA A 208 -5.26 -8.44 -2.81
CA ALA A 208 -5.86 -7.30 -2.14
C ALA A 208 -6.43 -7.73 -0.79
N ALA A 209 -6.43 -6.83 0.17
CA ALA A 209 -6.98 -7.07 1.49
C ALA A 209 -8.10 -6.10 1.82
N GLY A 210 -9.04 -6.59 2.60
CA GLY A 210 -9.98 -5.81 3.38
C GLY A 210 -9.86 -6.18 4.85
N SER A 211 -10.62 -5.52 5.68
CA SER A 211 -10.59 -5.74 7.15
C SER A 211 -11.01 -7.16 7.57
N SER A 212 -11.83 -7.83 6.77
CA SER A 212 -12.42 -9.14 7.11
C SER A 212 -11.88 -10.30 6.28
N MET A 213 -11.27 -10.03 5.14
CA MET A 213 -10.79 -11.04 4.21
C MET A 213 -9.63 -10.50 3.37
N THR A 214 -8.70 -11.35 3.02
CA THR A 214 -7.68 -11.11 2.01
C THR A 214 -7.90 -12.08 0.85
N ALA A 215 -7.82 -11.59 -0.38
CA ALA A 215 -7.90 -12.39 -1.59
C ALA A 215 -6.56 -12.41 -2.30
N VAL A 216 -6.13 -13.58 -2.73
CA VAL A 216 -4.86 -13.81 -3.44
C VAL A 216 -5.14 -14.63 -4.69
N LEU A 217 -4.67 -14.16 -5.82
CA LEU A 217 -4.61 -14.95 -7.05
C LEU A 217 -3.20 -15.53 -7.18
N GLU A 218 -3.10 -16.82 -7.35
CA GLU A 218 -1.81 -17.52 -7.29
C GLU A 218 -1.68 -18.61 -8.37
N SER A 219 -0.45 -18.83 -8.79
CA SER A 219 -0.05 -19.91 -9.70
C SER A 219 0.55 -21.04 -8.88
N CYS A 220 -0.11 -22.19 -8.88
CA CYS A 220 0.28 -23.34 -8.08
C CYS A 220 0.83 -24.48 -8.96
N PRO A 221 1.79 -25.27 -8.46
CA PRO A 221 2.25 -26.46 -9.16
C PRO A 221 1.08 -27.39 -9.51
N ASN A 222 1.12 -27.98 -10.70
CA ASN A 222 0.11 -28.94 -11.20
C ASN A 222 -1.29 -28.38 -11.47
N HIS A 223 -1.48 -27.07 -11.44
CA HIS A 223 -2.70 -26.39 -11.88
C HIS A 223 -2.53 -25.84 -13.30
N LYS A 224 -3.60 -25.87 -14.11
CA LYS A 224 -3.62 -25.28 -15.45
C LYS A 224 -4.01 -23.80 -15.43
N ASP A 225 -4.90 -23.45 -14.52
CA ASP A 225 -5.42 -22.12 -14.31
C ASP A 225 -4.93 -21.55 -12.97
N LEU A 226 -5.00 -20.24 -12.83
CA LEU A 226 -4.76 -19.55 -11.57
C LEU A 226 -5.81 -19.99 -10.53
N ARG A 227 -5.38 -20.01 -9.28
CA ARG A 227 -6.25 -20.30 -8.14
C ARG A 227 -6.49 -19.01 -7.36
N LEU A 228 -7.75 -18.72 -7.05
CA LEU A 228 -8.11 -17.69 -6.08
C LEU A 228 -8.13 -18.31 -4.68
N THR A 229 -7.37 -17.74 -3.79
CA THR A 229 -7.34 -18.13 -2.38
C THR A 229 -7.89 -17.01 -1.54
N LEU A 230 -8.95 -17.30 -0.79
CA LEU A 230 -9.60 -16.40 0.13
C LEU A 230 -9.14 -16.74 1.55
N LEU A 231 -8.62 -15.75 2.26
CA LEU A 231 -8.00 -15.90 3.56
C LEU A 231 -8.76 -15.05 4.57
N LYS A 232 -9.20 -15.65 5.68
CA LYS A 232 -9.78 -14.92 6.80
C LYS A 232 -8.86 -15.04 8.02
N PRO A 233 -8.65 -13.96 8.78
CA PRO A 233 -7.90 -14.02 10.02
C PRO A 233 -8.48 -15.09 10.96
N ALA A 234 -7.61 -15.91 11.54
CA ALA A 234 -7.94 -16.96 12.50
C ALA A 234 -7.20 -16.72 13.82
N LYS A 235 -7.30 -17.67 14.75
CA LYS A 235 -6.64 -17.55 16.05
C LYS A 235 -5.11 -17.46 15.93
N GLU A 236 -4.54 -18.24 15.03
CA GLU A 236 -3.09 -18.22 14.74
C GLU A 236 -2.91 -17.48 13.40
N GLU A 237 -2.09 -16.45 13.37
CA GLU A 237 -1.92 -15.58 12.21
C GLU A 237 -1.30 -16.28 10.98
N ASP A 238 -0.60 -17.40 11.20
CA ASP A 238 0.01 -18.24 10.15
C ASP A 238 -0.88 -19.42 9.70
N GLN A 239 -2.10 -19.51 10.22
CA GLN A 239 -3.10 -20.53 9.88
C GLN A 239 -4.46 -19.87 9.63
N PRO A 240 -4.57 -18.96 8.63
CA PRO A 240 -5.84 -18.33 8.31
C PRO A 240 -6.86 -19.36 7.84
N ASP A 241 -8.14 -19.11 8.09
CA ASP A 241 -9.20 -19.87 7.47
C ASP A 241 -9.14 -19.67 5.95
N THR A 242 -8.90 -20.75 5.23
CA THR A 242 -8.55 -20.69 3.81
C THR A 242 -9.62 -21.35 2.95
N LYS A 243 -10.01 -20.66 1.88
CA LYS A 243 -10.88 -21.20 0.82
C LYS A 243 -10.20 -21.07 -0.53
N HIS A 244 -10.05 -22.17 -1.25
CA HIS A 244 -9.52 -22.20 -2.60
C HIS A 244 -10.62 -22.29 -3.64
N VAL A 245 -10.46 -21.57 -4.76
CA VAL A 245 -11.37 -21.55 -5.90
C VAL A 245 -10.56 -21.55 -7.19
N ASP A 246 -10.77 -22.51 -8.07
CA ASP A 246 -10.14 -22.51 -9.38
C ASP A 246 -10.80 -21.43 -10.26
N VAL A 247 -9.99 -20.57 -10.84
CA VAL A 247 -10.46 -19.49 -11.71
C VAL A 247 -10.40 -19.96 -13.16
N VAL A 248 -11.45 -20.65 -13.58
CA VAL A 248 -11.54 -21.20 -14.94
C VAL A 248 -11.38 -20.09 -15.98
N GLY A 249 -10.46 -20.30 -16.92
CA GLY A 249 -10.13 -19.34 -17.96
C GLY A 249 -9.05 -18.31 -17.59
N ALA A 250 -8.53 -18.34 -16.37
CA ALA A 250 -7.38 -17.54 -15.97
C ALA A 250 -6.08 -18.34 -16.11
N ALA A 251 -5.55 -18.44 -17.33
CA ALA A 251 -4.26 -19.12 -17.56
C ALA A 251 -3.15 -18.53 -16.68
N LEU A 252 -2.12 -19.33 -16.38
CA LEU A 252 -1.05 -18.97 -15.42
C LEU A 252 -0.28 -17.71 -15.80
N ASP A 253 -0.18 -17.39 -17.08
CA ASP A 253 0.50 -16.20 -17.65
C ASP A 253 -0.47 -15.07 -17.99
N SER A 254 -1.78 -15.25 -17.72
CA SER A 254 -2.78 -14.22 -17.99
C SER A 254 -2.62 -12.98 -17.13
N ASN A 255 -3.23 -11.86 -17.53
CA ASN A 255 -3.28 -10.63 -16.75
C ASN A 255 -4.46 -10.60 -15.74
N ALA A 256 -5.03 -11.77 -15.41
CA ALA A 256 -6.03 -11.89 -14.35
C ALA A 256 -5.51 -11.31 -13.03
N GLN A 257 -6.37 -10.62 -12.29
CA GLN A 257 -5.97 -9.95 -11.05
C GLN A 257 -7.11 -9.81 -10.05
N VAL A 258 -6.75 -9.80 -8.77
CA VAL A 258 -7.64 -9.29 -7.72
C VAL A 258 -7.63 -7.76 -7.82
N ILE A 259 -8.79 -7.16 -8.04
CA ILE A 259 -8.95 -5.71 -8.21
C ILE A 259 -9.09 -5.03 -6.84
N ALA A 260 -9.95 -5.59 -6.00
CA ALA A 260 -10.26 -5.05 -4.68
C ALA A 260 -10.92 -6.11 -3.79
N VAL A 261 -10.89 -5.87 -2.49
CA VAL A 261 -11.65 -6.63 -1.48
C VAL A 261 -12.45 -5.65 -0.64
N SER A 262 -13.72 -5.93 -0.40
CA SER A 262 -14.59 -5.18 0.50
C SER A 262 -15.42 -6.12 1.35
N GLY A 263 -15.31 -6.00 2.67
CA GLY A 263 -15.96 -6.92 3.61
C GLY A 263 -15.54 -8.37 3.33
N THR A 264 -16.49 -9.19 2.94
CA THR A 264 -16.31 -10.62 2.61
C THR A 264 -16.38 -10.90 1.10
N LYS A 265 -16.15 -9.90 0.24
CA LYS A 265 -16.21 -10.03 -1.21
C LYS A 265 -14.94 -9.56 -1.87
N ALA A 266 -14.53 -10.27 -2.90
CA ALA A 266 -13.40 -9.97 -3.76
C ALA A 266 -13.85 -9.72 -5.20
N ALA A 267 -13.40 -8.64 -5.81
CA ALA A 267 -13.53 -8.40 -7.23
C ALA A 267 -12.32 -8.98 -7.96
N VAL A 268 -12.56 -9.90 -8.89
CA VAL A 268 -11.52 -10.60 -9.64
C VAL A 268 -11.75 -10.38 -11.13
N TYR A 269 -10.76 -9.84 -11.80
CA TYR A 269 -10.74 -9.72 -13.25
C TYR A 269 -10.23 -11.01 -13.88
N VAL A 270 -10.99 -11.56 -14.85
CA VAL A 270 -10.67 -12.76 -15.63
C VAL A 270 -10.71 -12.38 -17.11
N PRO A 271 -9.58 -12.50 -17.85
CA PRO A 271 -9.48 -12.02 -19.23
C PRO A 271 -10.12 -12.91 -20.30
N THR A 272 -10.23 -14.23 -20.05
CA THR A 272 -10.61 -15.23 -21.04
C THR A 272 -11.68 -16.17 -20.52
N PRO A 273 -12.55 -16.78 -21.35
CA PRO A 273 -12.66 -16.59 -22.82
C PRO A 273 -13.23 -15.21 -23.21
N HIS A 274 -13.96 -14.57 -22.32
CA HIS A 274 -14.46 -13.20 -22.46
C HIS A 274 -14.07 -12.42 -21.22
N PRO A 275 -13.59 -11.18 -21.36
CA PRO A 275 -13.17 -10.39 -20.22
C PRO A 275 -14.34 -10.10 -19.27
N VAL A 276 -14.19 -10.46 -18.01
CA VAL A 276 -15.25 -10.35 -17.01
C VAL A 276 -14.67 -9.97 -15.65
N ILE A 277 -15.44 -9.24 -14.86
CA ILE A 277 -15.19 -9.03 -13.44
C ILE A 277 -16.17 -9.90 -12.65
N ASN A 278 -15.64 -10.81 -11.88
CA ASN A 278 -16.40 -11.66 -10.97
C ASN A 278 -16.29 -11.12 -9.54
N ILE A 279 -17.43 -11.02 -8.87
CA ILE A 279 -17.47 -10.76 -7.43
C ILE A 279 -17.65 -12.12 -6.74
N VAL A 280 -16.65 -12.50 -5.96
CA VAL A 280 -16.59 -13.79 -5.27
C VAL A 280 -16.73 -13.54 -3.77
N ASP A 281 -17.62 -14.29 -3.12
CA ASP A 281 -17.82 -14.21 -1.68
C ASP A 281 -16.81 -15.07 -0.89
N ASP A 282 -16.84 -14.98 0.43
CA ASP A 282 -15.94 -15.72 1.34
C ASP A 282 -16.16 -17.25 1.35
N LYS A 283 -17.22 -17.72 0.71
CA LYS A 283 -17.48 -19.16 0.50
C LYS A 283 -16.92 -19.65 -0.83
N GLY A 284 -16.39 -18.73 -1.65
CA GLY A 284 -15.86 -19.01 -2.97
C GLY A 284 -16.92 -19.06 -4.08
N LEU A 285 -18.12 -18.52 -3.82
CA LEU A 285 -19.18 -18.48 -4.81
C LEU A 285 -19.11 -17.13 -5.58
N THR A 286 -19.22 -17.21 -6.90
CA THR A 286 -19.41 -16.02 -7.74
C THR A 286 -20.84 -15.51 -7.56
N VAL A 287 -20.99 -14.37 -6.89
CA VAL A 287 -22.29 -13.76 -6.57
C VAL A 287 -22.73 -12.71 -7.58
N ALA A 288 -21.81 -12.21 -8.41
CA ALA A 288 -22.10 -11.31 -9.53
C ALA A 288 -20.98 -11.42 -10.58
N SER A 289 -21.34 -11.18 -11.84
CA SER A 289 -20.40 -11.13 -12.97
C SER A 289 -20.74 -9.95 -13.86
N THR A 290 -19.72 -9.17 -14.23
CA THR A 290 -19.86 -7.99 -15.10
C THR A 290 -18.97 -8.20 -16.32
N PRO A 291 -19.52 -8.46 -17.52
CA PRO A 291 -18.73 -8.56 -18.75
C PRO A 291 -18.14 -7.20 -19.12
N LEU A 292 -16.91 -7.23 -19.62
CA LEU A 292 -16.24 -6.03 -20.14
C LEU A 292 -16.30 -6.01 -21.67
N PRO A 293 -16.42 -4.84 -22.30
CA PRO A 293 -16.44 -4.71 -23.75
C PRO A 293 -15.06 -4.98 -24.38
N SER A 294 -13.99 -4.77 -23.64
CA SER A 294 -12.59 -4.98 -24.04
C SER A 294 -11.78 -5.56 -22.88
N PRO A 295 -10.72 -6.33 -23.18
CA PRO A 295 -9.79 -6.79 -22.14
C PRO A 295 -9.13 -5.60 -21.42
N ALA A 296 -8.94 -5.71 -20.12
CA ALA A 296 -8.14 -4.75 -19.39
C ALA A 296 -6.65 -4.86 -19.77
N ALA A 297 -5.94 -3.76 -19.65
CA ALA A 297 -4.51 -3.69 -19.87
C ALA A 297 -3.74 -4.53 -18.84
N GLY A 298 -2.41 -4.64 -18.98
CA GLY A 298 -1.55 -5.31 -18.02
C GLY A 298 -1.69 -4.73 -16.62
N ARG A 299 -1.41 -5.50 -15.57
CA ARG A 299 -1.62 -5.12 -14.16
C ARG A 299 -0.96 -3.79 -13.78
N GLU A 300 0.20 -3.48 -14.36
CA GLU A 300 0.93 -2.23 -14.09
C GLU A 300 0.31 -1.00 -14.78
N GLN A 301 -0.61 -1.23 -15.73
CA GLN A 301 -1.32 -0.20 -16.47
C GLN A 301 -2.76 0.00 -15.95
N THR A 302 -3.18 -0.80 -14.97
CA THR A 302 -4.46 -0.66 -14.27
C THR A 302 -4.24 -0.01 -12.93
N ALA A 303 -5.24 0.69 -12.42
CA ALA A 303 -5.19 1.31 -11.10
C ALA A 303 -6.58 1.40 -10.48
N GLY A 304 -6.64 1.41 -9.16
CA GLY A 304 -7.88 1.58 -8.41
C GLY A 304 -7.77 2.61 -7.31
N THR A 305 -8.87 3.29 -7.00
CA THR A 305 -8.98 4.24 -5.91
C THR A 305 -10.26 4.05 -5.12
N TRP A 306 -10.14 4.16 -3.80
CA TRP A 306 -11.29 4.22 -2.89
C TRP A 306 -11.72 5.67 -2.67
N ASN A 307 -13.01 5.95 -2.77
CA ASN A 307 -13.58 7.29 -2.72
C ASN A 307 -14.87 7.31 -1.89
N GLY A 308 -14.77 7.35 -0.57
CA GLY A 308 -15.90 7.58 0.30
C GLY A 308 -17.12 6.67 0.05
N GLY A 309 -16.94 5.37 -0.01
CA GLY A 309 -18.02 4.40 -0.28
C GLY A 309 -18.19 4.04 -1.76
N LEU A 310 -17.32 4.53 -2.64
CA LEU A 310 -17.19 4.09 -4.04
C LEU A 310 -15.78 3.59 -4.31
N PHE A 311 -15.68 2.58 -5.15
CA PHE A 311 -14.42 2.12 -5.70
C PHE A 311 -14.38 2.39 -7.20
N SER A 312 -13.33 3.04 -7.66
CA SER A 312 -13.06 3.33 -9.07
C SER A 312 -11.93 2.45 -9.56
N TRP A 313 -12.14 1.74 -10.67
CA TRP A 313 -11.10 0.95 -11.32
C TRP A 313 -10.86 1.41 -12.76
N PHE A 314 -9.61 1.72 -13.07
CA PHE A 314 -9.13 2.03 -14.40
C PHE A 314 -8.61 0.76 -15.07
N THR A 315 -9.19 0.39 -16.21
CA THR A 315 -8.87 -0.84 -16.96
C THR A 315 -7.68 -0.69 -17.90
N GLY A 316 -7.16 0.53 -18.06
CA GLY A 316 -6.19 0.92 -19.08
C GLY A 316 -6.81 1.78 -20.20
N ASP A 317 -8.13 1.69 -20.41
CA ASP A 317 -8.86 2.46 -21.40
C ASP A 317 -10.23 2.97 -20.91
N SER A 318 -10.71 2.46 -19.81
CA SER A 318 -12.04 2.74 -19.26
C SER A 318 -12.00 2.91 -17.74
N VAL A 319 -12.93 3.67 -17.20
CA VAL A 319 -13.12 3.83 -15.75
C VAL A 319 -14.44 3.19 -15.34
N LEU A 320 -14.36 2.21 -14.46
CA LEU A 320 -15.50 1.47 -13.93
C LEU A 320 -15.73 1.86 -12.46
N MET A 321 -17.01 2.06 -12.12
CA MET A 321 -17.41 2.41 -10.76
C MET A 321 -18.14 1.24 -10.10
N PHE A 322 -17.77 1.01 -8.85
CA PHE A 322 -18.38 0.00 -7.99
C PHE A 322 -18.85 0.65 -6.69
N ASP A 323 -19.88 0.09 -6.07
CA ASP A 323 -20.18 0.49 -4.69
C ASP A 323 -19.08 -0.02 -3.76
N GLY A 324 -18.83 0.70 -2.69
CA GLY A 324 -17.81 0.33 -1.70
C GLY A 324 -18.27 -0.79 -0.78
N ASP A 325 -19.56 -1.06 -0.70
CA ASP A 325 -20.14 -2.14 0.07
C ASP A 325 -20.49 -3.31 -0.87
N GLY A 326 -19.58 -4.27 -0.91
CA GLY A 326 -19.75 -5.50 -1.67
C GLY A 326 -19.35 -5.43 -3.14
N LEU A 327 -18.75 -4.34 -3.61
CA LEU A 327 -18.14 -4.20 -4.94
C LEU A 327 -19.09 -4.46 -6.12
N ARG A 328 -20.39 -4.13 -5.95
CA ARG A 328 -21.35 -4.26 -7.06
C ARG A 328 -21.05 -3.21 -8.12
N TYR A 329 -20.98 -3.66 -9.37
CA TYR A 329 -20.82 -2.76 -10.51
C TYR A 329 -21.97 -1.75 -10.58
N LYS A 330 -21.65 -0.48 -10.79
CA LYS A 330 -22.60 0.61 -10.93
C LYS A 330 -22.71 1.07 -12.39
N TYR A 331 -21.62 1.58 -12.92
CA TYR A 331 -21.58 2.11 -14.30
C TYR A 331 -20.12 2.27 -14.79
N ARG A 332 -20.00 2.41 -16.10
CA ARG A 332 -18.78 2.90 -16.75
C ARG A 332 -18.89 4.43 -16.88
N VAL A 333 -17.84 5.14 -16.48
CA VAL A 333 -17.77 6.59 -16.63
C VAL A 333 -17.57 6.93 -18.10
N PRO A 334 -18.37 7.83 -18.70
CA PRO A 334 -18.24 8.20 -20.12
C PRO A 334 -17.12 9.22 -20.38
N ALA A 335 -15.97 9.04 -19.72
CA ALA A 335 -14.79 9.89 -19.91
C ALA A 335 -14.12 9.62 -21.26
N THR A 336 -13.60 10.66 -21.87
CA THR A 336 -12.90 10.57 -23.17
C THR A 336 -11.41 10.32 -22.94
N ARG A 337 -10.90 9.17 -23.38
CA ARG A 337 -9.50 8.79 -23.22
C ARG A 337 -8.99 8.97 -21.78
N PRO A 338 -9.58 8.27 -20.81
CA PRO A 338 -9.14 8.37 -19.43
C PRO A 338 -7.70 7.88 -19.28
N LEU A 339 -6.97 8.49 -18.36
CA LEU A 339 -5.57 8.17 -18.04
C LEU A 339 -5.42 7.45 -16.70
N GLY A 340 -6.49 7.30 -15.94
CA GLY A 340 -6.44 6.70 -14.60
C GLY A 340 -7.82 6.61 -13.95
N PRO A 341 -7.87 6.09 -12.70
CA PRO A 341 -9.12 5.99 -11.95
C PRO A 341 -9.66 7.38 -11.57
N ALA A 342 -10.93 7.41 -11.19
CA ALA A 342 -11.59 8.62 -10.72
C ALA A 342 -11.29 8.87 -9.23
N THR A 343 -11.35 10.15 -8.82
CA THR A 343 -11.46 10.56 -7.42
C THR A 343 -12.70 11.45 -7.22
N ILE A 344 -13.11 11.68 -5.98
CA ILE A 344 -14.25 12.57 -5.65
C ILE A 344 -13.72 13.83 -4.97
N MET A 345 -14.06 14.99 -5.53
CA MET A 345 -13.74 16.30 -4.98
C MET A 345 -14.97 17.22 -5.07
N ALA A 346 -15.33 17.84 -3.95
CA ALA A 346 -16.49 18.74 -3.88
C ALA A 346 -17.80 18.11 -4.45
N GLY A 347 -18.03 16.81 -4.18
CA GLY A 347 -19.21 16.08 -4.65
C GLY A 347 -19.20 15.75 -6.15
N ARG A 348 -18.10 16.03 -6.86
CA ARG A 348 -17.92 15.70 -8.28
C ARG A 348 -16.97 14.52 -8.44
N LEU A 349 -17.27 13.65 -9.38
CA LEU A 349 -16.33 12.65 -9.86
C LEU A 349 -15.35 13.33 -10.83
N VAL A 350 -14.07 13.22 -10.53
CA VAL A 350 -12.97 13.88 -11.23
C VAL A 350 -12.11 12.80 -11.87
N VAL A 351 -12.08 12.74 -13.19
CA VAL A 351 -11.40 11.70 -13.97
C VAL A 351 -10.24 12.32 -14.73
N PRO A 352 -9.00 11.88 -14.55
CA PRO A 352 -7.88 12.32 -15.36
C PRO A 352 -8.06 11.80 -16.79
N VAL A 353 -8.03 12.70 -17.76
CA VAL A 353 -8.14 12.42 -19.19
C VAL A 353 -6.99 13.05 -19.95
N ASP A 354 -6.79 12.63 -21.20
CA ASP A 354 -5.87 13.32 -22.09
C ASP A 354 -6.35 14.77 -22.28
N GLY A 355 -5.45 15.73 -21.98
CA GLY A 355 -5.76 17.16 -22.04
C GLY A 355 -6.35 17.79 -20.77
N GLY A 356 -6.63 17.01 -19.71
CA GLY A 356 -7.15 17.60 -18.47
C GLY A 356 -7.89 16.66 -17.52
N TYR A 357 -8.98 17.18 -16.99
CA TYR A 357 -9.91 16.43 -16.16
C TYR A 357 -11.33 16.57 -16.69
N ASP A 358 -12.01 15.45 -16.87
CA ASP A 358 -13.46 15.43 -17.05
C ASP A 358 -14.16 15.35 -15.69
N LEU A 359 -15.23 16.14 -15.55
CA LEU A 359 -16.03 16.20 -14.34
C LEU A 359 -17.40 15.57 -14.59
N PHE A 360 -17.83 14.73 -13.66
CA PHE A 360 -19.13 14.06 -13.71
C PHE A 360 -19.85 14.20 -12.36
N ASP A 361 -21.15 14.08 -12.42
CA ASP A 361 -21.95 13.82 -11.23
C ASP A 361 -21.73 12.39 -10.75
N ALA A 362 -21.40 12.21 -9.46
CA ALA A 362 -21.01 10.93 -8.91
C ALA A 362 -22.15 9.89 -8.84
N GLN A 363 -23.42 10.34 -8.93
CA GLN A 363 -24.58 9.45 -8.86
C GLN A 363 -25.11 9.07 -10.24
N SER A 364 -25.23 10.05 -11.12
CA SER A 364 -25.83 9.88 -12.45
C SER A 364 -24.82 9.64 -13.57
N SER A 365 -23.53 9.81 -13.29
CA SER A 365 -22.44 9.84 -14.30
C SER A 365 -22.62 10.88 -15.41
N ALA A 366 -23.51 11.85 -15.23
CA ALA A 366 -23.70 12.94 -16.20
C ALA A 366 -22.48 13.85 -16.23
N GLY A 367 -21.99 14.19 -17.42
CA GLY A 367 -20.88 15.14 -17.61
C GLY A 367 -21.26 16.52 -17.09
N THR A 368 -20.40 17.14 -16.30
CA THR A 368 -20.65 18.46 -15.68
C THR A 368 -19.62 19.50 -16.04
N GLY A 369 -18.55 19.11 -16.75
CA GLY A 369 -17.53 20.05 -17.24
C GLY A 369 -16.21 19.38 -17.57
N HIS A 370 -15.29 20.19 -18.07
CA HIS A 370 -13.91 19.83 -18.36
C HIS A 370 -12.98 20.92 -17.83
N ILE A 371 -11.84 20.51 -17.28
CA ILE A 371 -10.78 21.42 -16.84
C ILE A 371 -9.52 21.09 -17.62
N ALA A 372 -9.04 22.03 -18.41
CA ALA A 372 -7.84 21.85 -19.21
C ALA A 372 -6.59 21.77 -18.33
N LEU A 373 -5.74 20.78 -18.60
CA LEU A 373 -4.44 20.61 -17.95
C LEU A 373 -3.50 19.87 -18.90
N ASN A 374 -2.35 20.46 -19.16
CA ASN A 374 -1.31 19.81 -19.95
C ASN A 374 -0.46 18.89 -19.05
N ARG A 375 -0.32 17.60 -19.43
CA ARG A 375 0.55 16.61 -18.79
C ARG A 375 1.58 16.13 -19.80
N SER A 376 2.73 16.79 -19.84
CA SER A 376 3.84 16.33 -20.69
C SER A 376 4.58 15.15 -20.04
N GLY A 377 4.94 14.14 -20.84
CA GLY A 377 5.84 13.05 -20.46
C GLY A 377 5.28 12.04 -19.44
N THR A 378 3.96 11.96 -19.30
CA THR A 378 3.31 11.00 -18.41
C THR A 378 3.32 9.60 -19.02
N THR A 379 3.86 8.62 -18.32
CA THR A 379 3.83 7.20 -18.66
C THR A 379 3.09 6.41 -17.57
N GLY A 380 2.23 5.47 -17.99
CA GLY A 380 1.39 4.70 -17.07
C GLY A 380 0.18 5.46 -16.52
N PRO A 381 -0.57 4.87 -15.59
CA PRO A 381 -1.77 5.47 -15.04
C PRO A 381 -1.49 6.75 -14.25
N VAL A 382 -2.38 7.73 -14.38
CA VAL A 382 -2.44 8.92 -13.53
C VAL A 382 -3.38 8.64 -12.38
N VAL A 383 -2.87 8.44 -11.18
CA VAL A 383 -3.69 8.15 -10.00
C VAL A 383 -3.94 9.44 -9.22
N PRO A 384 -5.19 9.93 -9.13
CA PRO A 384 -5.51 11.15 -8.41
C PRO A 384 -5.90 10.89 -6.96
N ALA A 385 -5.61 11.87 -6.10
CA ALA A 385 -6.14 11.98 -4.74
C ALA A 385 -6.46 13.45 -4.41
N VAL A 386 -7.21 13.69 -3.36
CA VAL A 386 -7.61 15.03 -2.92
C VAL A 386 -6.85 15.42 -1.65
N ALA A 387 -6.25 16.60 -1.65
CA ALA A 387 -5.61 17.22 -0.48
C ALA A 387 -6.22 18.61 -0.23
N GLY A 388 -7.27 18.65 0.58
CA GLY A 388 -8.02 19.89 0.80
C GLY A 388 -8.70 20.38 -0.48
N ASP A 389 -8.34 21.57 -0.94
CA ASP A 389 -8.80 22.17 -2.20
C ASP A 389 -7.85 21.94 -3.39
N MET A 390 -6.89 21.04 -3.23
CA MET A 390 -5.91 20.65 -4.25
C MET A 390 -6.11 19.21 -4.70
N LEU A 391 -5.67 18.91 -5.92
CA LEU A 391 -5.52 17.54 -6.42
C LEU A 391 -4.04 17.14 -6.39
N VAL A 392 -3.80 15.88 -6.06
CA VAL A 392 -2.47 15.26 -6.06
C VAL A 392 -2.50 14.10 -7.04
N GLU A 393 -1.58 14.07 -7.97
CA GLU A 393 -1.45 12.98 -8.93
C GLU A 393 -0.17 12.19 -8.69
N GLN A 394 -0.25 10.87 -8.72
CA GLN A 394 0.89 10.00 -8.96
C GLN A 394 1.01 9.77 -10.46
N ARG A 395 2.14 10.14 -11.04
CA ARG A 395 2.49 9.96 -12.46
C ARG A 395 3.78 9.14 -12.53
N GLY A 396 3.66 7.81 -12.57
CA GLY A 396 4.83 6.94 -12.43
C GLY A 396 5.59 7.27 -11.13
N PRO A 397 6.90 7.61 -11.19
CA PRO A 397 7.70 7.91 -10.00
C PRO A 397 7.54 9.34 -9.46
N LEU A 398 6.58 10.11 -9.96
CA LEU A 398 6.42 11.51 -9.58
C LEU A 398 5.08 11.75 -8.87
N ILE A 399 5.12 12.54 -7.81
CA ILE A 399 3.95 13.23 -7.25
C ILE A 399 3.88 14.63 -7.84
N VAL A 400 2.70 15.00 -8.29
CA VAL A 400 2.39 16.34 -8.84
C VAL A 400 1.18 16.88 -8.10
N THR A 401 1.30 18.06 -7.51
CA THR A 401 0.17 18.74 -6.86
C THR A 401 -0.36 19.83 -7.77
N LEU A 402 -1.68 19.90 -7.85
CA LEU A 402 -2.44 20.78 -8.74
C LEU A 402 -3.38 21.64 -7.90
N GLY A 403 -3.49 22.91 -8.25
CA GLY A 403 -4.37 23.87 -7.61
C GLY A 403 -4.60 25.11 -8.46
N ARG A 404 -5.10 26.18 -7.86
CA ARG A 404 -5.29 27.48 -8.53
C ARG A 404 -3.99 28.26 -8.64
#